data_9c7421cfb0e6644cb9348e2e3ae445bd
#
_entry.id   9c7421cfb0e6644cb9348e2e3ae445bd
#
_cell.length_a   1.000
_cell.length_b   1.000
_cell.length_c   1.000
_cell.angle_alpha   90.00
_cell.angle_beta   90.00
_cell.angle_gamma   90.00
#
_symmetry.space_group_name_H-M   'P 1'
#
loop_
_entity.id
_entity.type
_entity.pdbx_description
1 polymer ?
#
loop_
_entity_poly.entity_id
_entity_poly.type
_entity_poly.pdbx_seq_one_letter_code
_entity_poly.pdbx_strand_id
1 'polypeptide(L)'
;MPTHEATRPTLEGTARRICESRGGRWSGTKGMACCPAHDDSTPSLGVTLGRKAILFHCFAGCDQQAVLAALAREGFNASILFSDSSSADQFEPIEKRNLSPAALRIWREAEPVRSSPAKAYLKSRGILAASSALRFHPRTPLGPKGRTRYLPAMIAAVSLDMGPIAIHRTFLSQDRHRKADFDKPKRALGSLGEAAVRLFAPADAKLGLAEGIESAMSAYALTGIPAWATLGNERFGLVSIPDSVTELHLFVDYDDGGDLAVERSLSAYARKGRTIHVRKPSVRGTDWNDELQAWLCRKAKV
;
A
#
# COMPACT_ATOMS: atom_id res chain seq x y z
N MET A 1 -3.34 55.22 13.41
CA MET A 1 -2.45 54.06 13.64
C MET A 1 -3.04 52.88 12.92
N PRO A 2 -2.49 52.38 11.80
CA PRO A 2 -3.02 51.17 11.17
C PRO A 2 -2.53 49.97 11.97
N THR A 3 -3.48 49.20 12.46
CA THR A 3 -3.24 47.90 13.10
C THR A 3 -2.68 46.91 12.06
N HIS A 4 -1.43 46.51 12.23
CA HIS A 4 -0.84 45.40 11.47
C HIS A 4 -1.61 44.11 11.82
N GLU A 5 -2.57 43.73 10.98
CA GLU A 5 -3.09 42.36 10.95
C GLU A 5 -1.94 41.46 10.50
N ALA A 6 -1.38 40.69 11.43
CA ALA A 6 -0.36 39.69 11.11
C ALA A 6 -1.02 38.62 10.25
N THR A 7 -0.80 38.68 8.95
CA THR A 7 -1.29 37.69 7.98
C THR A 7 -0.82 36.28 8.41
N ARG A 8 -1.75 35.38 8.66
CA ARG A 8 -1.46 33.99 9.05
C ARG A 8 -0.58 33.34 7.98
N PRO A 9 0.54 32.68 8.31
CA PRO A 9 1.41 32.06 7.33
C PRO A 9 0.67 30.95 6.58
N THR A 10 0.82 30.89 5.27
CA THR A 10 0.27 29.82 4.43
C THR A 10 0.92 28.47 4.78
N LEU A 11 0.23 27.35 4.58
CA LEU A 11 0.80 26.01 4.78
C LEU A 11 2.10 25.83 3.96
N GLU A 12 2.14 26.32 2.72
CA GLU A 12 3.33 26.27 1.87
C GLU A 12 4.48 27.08 2.46
N GLY A 13 4.21 28.32 2.90
CA GLY A 13 5.22 29.17 3.54
C GLY A 13 5.75 28.54 4.83
N THR A 14 4.90 27.86 5.59
CA THR A 14 5.31 27.12 6.79
C THR A 14 6.15 25.89 6.43
N ALA A 15 5.75 25.08 5.45
CA ALA A 15 6.51 23.91 5.00
C ALA A 15 7.90 24.30 4.47
N ARG A 16 7.98 25.37 3.72
CA ARG A 16 9.24 25.95 3.23
C ARG A 16 10.14 26.36 4.39
N ARG A 17 9.62 27.12 5.36
CA ARG A 17 10.38 27.55 6.55
C ARG A 17 10.92 26.37 7.35
N ILE A 18 10.13 25.31 7.54
CA ILE A 18 10.57 24.08 8.20
C ILE A 18 11.76 23.47 7.45
N CYS A 19 11.70 23.36 6.14
CA CYS A 19 12.81 22.84 5.36
C CYS A 19 14.06 23.72 5.46
N GLU A 20 13.93 25.01 5.27
CA GLU A 20 15.06 25.95 5.26
C GLU A 20 15.71 26.10 6.64
N SER A 21 14.92 26.19 7.73
CA SER A 21 15.46 26.32 9.10
C SER A 21 16.21 25.06 9.57
N ARG A 22 16.03 23.94 8.89
CA ARG A 22 16.66 22.66 9.24
C ARG A 22 17.63 22.17 8.16
N GLY A 23 18.30 23.10 7.47
CA GLY A 23 19.36 22.80 6.52
C GLY A 23 18.90 22.04 5.27
N GLY A 24 17.60 22.06 4.98
CA GLY A 24 16.99 21.36 3.86
C GLY A 24 16.68 22.24 2.66
N ARG A 25 16.00 21.63 1.68
CA ARG A 25 15.56 22.29 0.45
C ARG A 25 14.07 22.06 0.20
N TRP A 26 13.38 23.09 -0.24
CA TRP A 26 11.99 23.04 -0.67
C TRP A 26 11.88 23.18 -2.19
N SER A 27 11.04 22.38 -2.84
CA SER A 27 10.79 22.45 -4.29
C SER A 27 9.33 22.13 -4.60
N GLY A 28 8.59 23.11 -5.08
CA GLY A 28 7.17 22.98 -5.41
C GLY A 28 6.32 22.61 -4.19
N THR A 29 5.93 21.35 -4.06
CA THR A 29 5.07 20.85 -2.99
C THR A 29 5.78 19.90 -2.01
N LYS A 30 7.10 19.71 -2.14
CA LYS A 30 7.89 18.76 -1.34
C LYS A 30 9.23 19.35 -0.95
N GLY A 31 9.77 18.89 0.17
CA GLY A 31 11.11 19.20 0.63
C GLY A 31 11.72 18.06 1.44
N MET A 32 13.02 18.20 1.66
CA MET A 32 13.79 17.34 2.59
C MET A 32 14.49 18.23 3.59
N ALA A 33 14.56 17.84 4.86
CA ALA A 33 15.19 18.56 5.95
C ALA A 33 15.81 17.61 6.97
N CYS A 34 16.67 18.08 7.86
CA CYS A 34 17.13 17.31 9.00
C CYS A 34 15.97 17.10 9.99
N CYS A 35 15.81 15.88 10.49
CA CYS A 35 14.72 15.53 11.39
C CYS A 35 14.94 16.14 12.80
N PRO A 36 13.93 16.81 13.40
CA PRO A 36 14.07 17.37 14.75
C PRO A 36 13.94 16.32 15.88
N ALA A 37 13.52 15.10 15.55
CA ALA A 37 13.22 14.08 16.55
C ALA A 37 14.41 13.17 16.87
N HIS A 38 15.53 13.28 16.15
CA HIS A 38 16.79 12.60 16.43
C HIS A 38 17.97 13.48 16.03
N ASP A 39 19.17 13.11 16.40
CA ASP A 39 20.39 13.80 15.98
C ASP A 39 20.63 13.50 14.49
N ASP A 40 20.43 14.51 13.65
CA ASP A 40 20.39 14.38 12.19
C ASP A 40 21.27 15.44 11.52
N SER A 41 22.33 14.97 10.88
CA SER A 41 23.27 15.82 10.12
C SER A 41 23.05 15.72 8.60
N THR A 42 22.18 14.80 8.15
CA THR A 42 21.86 14.58 6.74
C THR A 42 20.35 14.56 6.56
N PRO A 43 19.77 15.38 5.66
CA PRO A 43 18.32 15.49 5.53
C PRO A 43 17.60 14.13 5.40
N SER A 44 16.89 13.72 6.44
CA SER A 44 16.14 12.48 6.53
C SER A 44 14.63 12.68 6.72
N LEU A 45 14.17 13.92 6.93
CA LEU A 45 12.76 14.25 7.07
C LEU A 45 12.16 14.70 5.74
N GLY A 46 11.28 13.89 5.17
CA GLY A 46 10.43 14.29 4.06
C GLY A 46 9.31 15.21 4.55
N VAL A 47 9.19 16.39 3.92
CA VAL A 47 8.13 17.38 4.16
C VAL A 47 7.30 17.49 2.90
N THR A 48 5.99 17.29 2.98
CA THR A 48 5.09 17.34 1.83
C THR A 48 3.89 18.23 2.13
N LEU A 49 3.58 19.14 1.21
CA LEU A 49 2.39 19.97 1.29
C LEU A 49 1.16 19.15 0.95
N GLY A 50 0.32 18.88 1.94
CA GLY A 50 -1.01 18.31 1.75
C GLY A 50 -2.07 19.41 1.63
N ARG A 51 -3.30 19.04 1.26
CA ARG A 51 -4.40 20.02 1.10
C ARG A 51 -4.84 20.67 2.42
N LYS A 52 -4.79 19.95 3.53
CA LYS A 52 -5.25 20.39 4.84
C LYS A 52 -4.16 20.41 5.92
N ALA A 53 -2.96 19.89 5.59
CA ALA A 53 -1.86 19.78 6.55
C ALA A 53 -0.54 19.65 5.83
N ILE A 54 0.55 19.94 6.55
CA ILE A 54 1.89 19.56 6.15
C ILE A 54 2.12 18.11 6.64
N LEU A 55 2.55 17.25 5.73
CA LEU A 55 2.82 15.83 6.00
C LEU A 55 4.31 15.62 6.21
N PHE A 56 4.67 14.84 7.22
CA PHE A 56 6.04 14.51 7.58
C PHE A 56 6.30 13.01 7.51
N HIS A 57 7.47 12.64 7.03
CA HIS A 57 7.96 11.26 7.04
C HIS A 57 9.46 11.23 7.30
N CYS A 58 9.87 10.65 8.42
CA CYS A 58 11.29 10.46 8.73
C CYS A 58 11.78 9.14 8.15
N PHE A 59 12.73 9.20 7.21
CA PHE A 59 13.33 8.01 6.59
C PHE A 59 14.31 7.28 7.51
N ALA A 60 14.70 7.89 8.63
CA ALA A 60 15.50 7.25 9.69
C ALA A 60 14.64 6.51 10.74
N GLY A 61 13.29 6.53 10.60
CA GLY A 61 12.40 5.70 11.40
C GLY A 61 11.75 6.36 12.61
N CYS A 62 11.88 7.69 12.81
CA CYS A 62 11.10 8.37 13.86
C CYS A 62 9.61 8.29 13.57
N ASP A 63 8.82 8.03 14.60
CA ASP A 63 7.35 8.07 14.47
C ASP A 63 6.85 9.51 14.29
N GLN A 64 5.64 9.63 13.77
CA GLN A 64 5.05 10.92 13.45
C GLN A 64 4.80 11.79 14.69
N GLN A 65 4.48 11.19 15.83
CA GLN A 65 4.24 11.93 17.07
C GLN A 65 5.52 12.56 17.60
N ALA A 66 6.64 11.81 17.56
CA ALA A 66 7.94 12.33 17.95
C ALA A 66 8.38 13.51 17.06
N VAL A 67 8.16 13.42 15.75
CA VAL A 67 8.45 14.50 14.80
C VAL A 67 7.59 15.73 15.09
N LEU A 68 6.28 15.57 15.27
CA LEU A 68 5.37 16.68 15.58
C LEU A 68 5.68 17.33 16.94
N ALA A 69 5.99 16.54 17.97
CA ALA A 69 6.38 17.04 19.28
C ALA A 69 7.70 17.84 19.24
N ALA A 70 8.65 17.39 18.42
CA ALA A 70 9.91 18.09 18.23
C ALA A 70 9.72 19.42 17.47
N LEU A 71 8.91 19.42 16.39
CA LEU A 71 8.55 20.64 15.65
C LEU A 71 7.80 21.63 16.52
N ALA A 72 6.90 21.17 17.40
CA ALA A 72 6.16 22.04 18.32
C ALA A 72 7.10 22.79 19.30
N ARG A 73 8.18 22.13 19.77
CA ARG A 73 9.23 22.75 20.61
C ARG A 73 9.99 23.86 19.87
N GLU A 74 10.05 23.79 18.54
CA GLU A 74 10.67 24.79 17.66
C GLU A 74 9.67 25.87 17.20
N GLY A 75 8.45 25.88 17.76
CA GLY A 75 7.42 26.86 17.44
C GLY A 75 6.49 26.50 16.28
N PHE A 76 6.66 25.31 15.68
CA PHE A 76 5.75 24.80 14.64
C PHE A 76 4.63 23.98 15.28
N ASN A 77 3.69 24.63 15.94
CA ASN A 77 2.57 23.97 16.61
C ASN A 77 1.46 23.53 15.64
N ALA A 78 0.51 22.75 16.15
CA ALA A 78 -0.58 22.20 15.34
C ALA A 78 -1.38 23.28 14.59
N SER A 79 -1.58 24.49 15.17
CA SER A 79 -2.37 25.55 14.54
C SER A 79 -1.77 26.12 13.26
N ILE A 80 -0.48 25.93 13.02
CA ILE A 80 0.22 26.38 11.80
C ILE A 80 0.58 25.23 10.86
N LEU A 81 0.52 23.97 11.34
CA LEU A 81 0.76 22.78 10.55
C LEU A 81 -0.51 22.26 9.86
N PHE A 82 -1.68 22.70 10.34
CA PHE A 82 -2.99 22.33 9.79
C PHE A 82 -3.75 23.57 9.37
N SER A 83 -4.51 23.51 8.28
CA SER A 83 -5.45 24.56 7.91
C SER A 83 -6.66 24.50 8.84
N ASP A 84 -6.99 25.62 9.53
CA ASP A 84 -8.28 25.74 10.21
C ASP A 84 -9.37 25.79 9.14
N SER A 85 -10.03 24.69 8.91
CA SER A 85 -11.30 24.68 8.20
C SER A 85 -12.46 24.72 9.21
N SER A 86 -12.62 25.87 9.87
CA SER A 86 -13.92 26.26 10.43
C SER A 86 -14.78 26.94 9.35
N SER A 87 -14.91 26.35 8.20
CA SER A 87 -16.01 26.54 7.25
C SER A 87 -16.54 25.16 6.93
N ALA A 88 -17.47 24.72 7.77
CA ALA A 88 -18.44 23.70 7.44
C ALA A 88 -19.34 24.22 6.33
N ASP A 89 -18.83 24.28 5.09
CA ASP A 89 -19.61 24.36 3.87
C ASP A 89 -18.64 24.42 2.68
N GLN A 90 -18.17 23.28 2.33
CA GLN A 90 -17.87 22.78 1.00
C GLN A 90 -17.25 21.39 1.20
N PHE A 91 -18.10 20.43 1.54
CA PHE A 91 -17.82 19.05 1.16
C PHE A 91 -17.79 19.04 -0.37
N GLU A 92 -16.62 19.37 -0.97
CA GLU A 92 -16.37 18.81 -2.29
C GLU A 92 -16.47 17.30 -2.14
N PRO A 93 -17.31 16.66 -2.96
CA PRO A 93 -17.40 15.20 -2.93
C PRO A 93 -15.98 14.69 -3.04
N ILE A 94 -15.62 13.73 -2.20
CA ILE A 94 -14.38 12.95 -2.31
C ILE A 94 -14.19 12.71 -3.80
N GLU A 95 -13.21 13.40 -4.42
CA GLU A 95 -12.91 13.18 -5.84
C GLU A 95 -12.91 11.68 -6.02
N LYS A 96 -13.79 11.18 -6.87
CA LYS A 96 -13.89 9.74 -7.17
C LYS A 96 -12.46 9.31 -7.43
N ARG A 97 -11.87 8.58 -6.50
CA ARG A 97 -10.50 8.06 -6.63
C ARG A 97 -10.54 7.07 -7.76
N ASN A 98 -10.44 7.57 -8.97
CA ASN A 98 -10.44 6.79 -10.20
C ASN A 98 -9.00 6.41 -10.54
N LEU A 99 -8.85 5.37 -11.32
CA LEU A 99 -7.57 5.02 -11.94
C LEU A 99 -7.00 6.25 -12.65
N SER A 100 -5.70 6.52 -12.45
CA SER A 100 -5.00 7.50 -13.28
C SER A 100 -5.13 7.12 -14.77
N PRO A 101 -5.08 8.07 -15.71
CA PRO A 101 -5.21 7.75 -17.15
C PRO A 101 -4.25 6.66 -17.62
N ALA A 102 -3.02 6.65 -17.09
CA ALA A 102 -2.01 5.63 -17.40
C ALA A 102 -2.41 4.25 -16.84
N ALA A 103 -2.88 4.19 -15.59
CA ALA A 103 -3.32 2.94 -14.97
C ALA A 103 -4.59 2.40 -15.66
N LEU A 104 -5.53 3.28 -15.99
CA LEU A 104 -6.77 2.91 -16.70
C LEU A 104 -6.47 2.34 -18.09
N ARG A 105 -5.53 2.94 -18.82
CA ARG A 105 -5.11 2.43 -20.13
C ARG A 105 -4.53 1.02 -20.00
N ILE A 106 -3.55 0.81 -19.09
CA ILE A 106 -2.95 -0.51 -18.88
C ILE A 106 -4.01 -1.53 -18.47
N TRP A 107 -4.94 -1.17 -17.59
CA TRP A 107 -6.00 -2.06 -17.16
C TRP A 107 -6.95 -2.45 -18.30
N ARG A 108 -7.30 -1.50 -19.18
CA ARG A 108 -8.18 -1.75 -20.34
C ARG A 108 -7.50 -2.59 -21.42
N GLU A 109 -6.22 -2.35 -21.68
CA GLU A 109 -5.42 -3.10 -22.65
C GLU A 109 -5.05 -4.51 -22.14
N ALA A 110 -5.12 -4.75 -20.84
CA ALA A 110 -4.79 -6.04 -20.25
C ALA A 110 -5.89 -7.07 -20.50
N GLU A 111 -5.46 -8.28 -20.83
CA GLU A 111 -6.32 -9.44 -21.16
C GLU A 111 -6.56 -10.32 -19.91
N PRO A 112 -7.59 -11.17 -19.90
CA PRO A 112 -7.76 -12.17 -18.85
C PRO A 112 -6.50 -13.03 -18.67
N VAL A 113 -6.21 -13.40 -17.42
CA VAL A 113 -5.01 -14.22 -17.07
C VAL A 113 -4.99 -15.59 -17.80
N ARG A 114 -6.16 -16.08 -18.23
CA ARG A 114 -6.30 -17.37 -18.87
C ARG A 114 -5.39 -17.51 -20.10
N SER A 115 -4.66 -18.61 -20.20
CA SER A 115 -3.73 -18.91 -21.30
C SER A 115 -2.60 -17.88 -21.52
N SER A 116 -2.18 -17.19 -20.46
CA SER A 116 -1.15 -16.16 -20.50
C SER A 116 0.09 -16.56 -19.69
N PRO A 117 1.24 -15.87 -19.90
CA PRO A 117 2.41 -16.00 -19.04
C PRO A 117 2.12 -15.77 -17.54
N ALA A 118 1.14 -14.92 -17.20
CA ALA A 118 0.70 -14.74 -15.82
C ALA A 118 0.04 -16.01 -15.26
N LYS A 119 -0.75 -16.74 -16.06
CA LYS A 119 -1.30 -18.04 -15.64
C LYS A 119 -0.21 -19.07 -15.43
N ALA A 120 0.77 -19.13 -16.33
CA ALA A 120 1.90 -20.03 -16.19
C ALA A 120 2.74 -19.71 -14.94
N TYR A 121 2.95 -18.42 -14.66
CA TYR A 121 3.60 -17.95 -13.44
C TYR A 121 2.82 -18.38 -12.17
N LEU A 122 1.51 -18.17 -12.10
CA LEU A 122 0.69 -18.60 -10.97
C LEU A 122 0.72 -20.13 -10.80
N LYS A 123 0.65 -20.88 -11.92
CA LYS A 123 0.75 -22.34 -11.91
C LYS A 123 2.11 -22.82 -11.37
N SER A 124 3.22 -22.18 -11.75
CA SER A 124 4.55 -22.51 -11.21
C SER A 124 4.67 -22.27 -9.70
N ARG A 125 3.79 -21.42 -9.15
CA ARG A 125 3.64 -21.16 -7.71
C ARG A 125 2.59 -22.07 -7.03
N GLY A 126 2.06 -23.08 -7.75
CA GLY A 126 1.02 -23.98 -7.24
C GLY A 126 -0.38 -23.37 -7.20
N ILE A 127 -0.56 -22.16 -7.73
CA ILE A 127 -1.83 -21.41 -7.66
C ILE A 127 -2.68 -21.69 -8.89
N LEU A 128 -3.77 -22.43 -8.69
CA LEU A 128 -4.71 -22.81 -9.77
C LEU A 128 -5.96 -21.93 -9.81
N ALA A 129 -6.34 -21.34 -8.68
CA ALA A 129 -7.52 -20.50 -8.57
C ALA A 129 -7.47 -19.33 -9.58
N ALA A 130 -8.65 -18.92 -10.06
CA ALA A 130 -8.80 -17.75 -10.92
C ALA A 130 -9.37 -16.58 -10.11
N SER A 131 -9.01 -15.36 -10.50
CA SER A 131 -9.56 -14.14 -9.95
C SER A 131 -9.76 -13.11 -11.05
N SER A 132 -10.93 -12.48 -11.09
CA SER A 132 -11.22 -11.38 -12.02
C SER A 132 -10.45 -10.10 -11.70
N ALA A 133 -9.88 -9.99 -10.49
CA ALA A 133 -9.00 -8.90 -10.11
C ALA A 133 -7.63 -8.96 -10.80
N LEU A 134 -7.32 -10.05 -11.51
CA LEU A 134 -6.05 -10.27 -12.20
C LEU A 134 -6.22 -10.28 -13.71
N ARG A 135 -5.30 -9.61 -14.40
CA ARG A 135 -5.17 -9.57 -15.85
C ARG A 135 -3.72 -9.75 -16.27
N PHE A 136 -3.48 -9.94 -17.55
CA PHE A 136 -2.15 -10.01 -18.14
C PHE A 136 -1.99 -8.90 -19.18
N HIS A 137 -0.84 -8.23 -19.18
CA HIS A 137 -0.50 -7.24 -20.19
C HIS A 137 0.89 -7.57 -20.77
N PRO A 138 1.00 -7.78 -22.11
CA PRO A 138 2.24 -8.27 -22.73
C PRO A 138 3.37 -7.23 -22.76
N ARG A 139 3.04 -5.94 -22.72
CA ARG A 139 3.98 -4.82 -22.90
C ARG A 139 3.73 -3.69 -21.92
N THR A 140 3.78 -3.98 -20.64
CA THR A 140 3.57 -2.99 -19.58
C THR A 140 4.73 -2.02 -19.50
N PRO A 141 4.50 -0.70 -19.54
CA PRO A 141 5.57 0.30 -19.47
C PRO A 141 6.22 0.32 -18.08
N LEU A 142 7.55 0.43 -18.07
CA LEU A 142 8.40 0.55 -16.88
C LEU A 142 9.49 1.60 -17.12
N GLY A 143 9.60 2.54 -16.19
CA GLY A 143 10.61 3.62 -16.23
C GLY A 143 10.04 4.98 -16.60
N PRO A 144 10.87 6.03 -16.54
CA PRO A 144 10.47 7.39 -16.89
C PRO A 144 10.31 7.56 -18.39
N LYS A 145 9.58 8.63 -18.77
CA LYS A 145 9.46 9.06 -20.19
C LYS A 145 10.86 9.22 -20.81
N GLY A 146 11.05 8.69 -22.01
CA GLY A 146 12.35 8.69 -22.73
C GLY A 146 13.28 7.51 -22.40
N ARG A 147 13.04 6.78 -21.29
CA ARG A 147 13.77 5.55 -20.92
C ARG A 147 12.82 4.40 -20.56
N THR A 148 11.62 4.42 -21.13
CA THR A 148 10.59 3.42 -20.86
C THR A 148 10.95 2.08 -21.51
N ARG A 149 11.02 1.02 -20.71
CA ARG A 149 11.06 -0.37 -21.17
C ARG A 149 9.65 -0.95 -21.15
N TYR A 150 9.40 -1.94 -21.96
CA TYR A 150 8.13 -2.63 -22.05
C TYR A 150 8.31 -4.11 -21.71
N LEU A 151 7.65 -4.58 -20.67
CA LEU A 151 7.80 -5.95 -20.16
C LEU A 151 6.43 -6.59 -19.95
N PRO A 152 6.32 -7.92 -20.10
CA PRO A 152 5.09 -8.61 -19.71
C PRO A 152 4.86 -8.48 -18.21
N ALA A 153 3.61 -8.31 -17.80
CA ALA A 153 3.26 -8.22 -16.40
C ALA A 153 1.87 -8.82 -16.10
N MET A 154 1.75 -9.42 -14.95
CA MET A 154 0.47 -9.64 -14.30
C MET A 154 0.01 -8.31 -13.69
N ILE A 155 -1.20 -7.89 -14.03
CA ILE A 155 -1.83 -6.66 -13.58
C ILE A 155 -2.93 -7.02 -12.59
N ALA A 156 -2.89 -6.43 -11.40
CA ALA A 156 -3.94 -6.59 -10.40
C ALA A 156 -4.66 -5.26 -10.16
N ALA A 157 -5.99 -5.29 -10.13
CA ALA A 157 -6.79 -4.15 -9.73
C ALA A 157 -6.69 -3.95 -8.22
N VAL A 158 -6.34 -2.74 -7.78
CA VAL A 158 -6.38 -2.33 -6.38
C VAL A 158 -7.65 -1.52 -6.18
N SER A 159 -8.60 -2.05 -5.43
CA SER A 159 -9.99 -1.60 -5.43
C SER A 159 -10.50 -1.22 -4.04
N LEU A 160 -11.37 -0.24 -4.03
CA LEU A 160 -12.36 0.05 -2.98
C LEU A 160 -13.74 -0.50 -3.41
N ASP A 161 -14.78 -0.31 -2.59
CA ASP A 161 -16.16 -0.73 -2.93
C ASP A 161 -16.67 -0.09 -4.22
N MET A 162 -16.27 1.14 -4.48
CA MET A 162 -16.64 1.89 -5.69
C MET A 162 -15.85 1.49 -6.94
N GLY A 163 -14.88 0.58 -6.83
CA GLY A 163 -14.09 0.09 -7.96
C GLY A 163 -12.59 0.32 -7.85
N PRO A 164 -11.85 0.05 -8.94
CA PRO A 164 -10.39 0.18 -8.97
C PRO A 164 -9.93 1.64 -8.86
N ILE A 165 -8.95 1.90 -8.00
CA ILE A 165 -8.32 3.22 -7.82
C ILE A 165 -6.83 3.22 -8.20
N ALA A 166 -6.21 2.05 -8.24
CA ALA A 166 -4.83 1.84 -8.66
C ALA A 166 -4.68 0.47 -9.30
N ILE A 167 -3.53 0.22 -9.91
CA ILE A 167 -3.12 -1.12 -10.34
C ILE A 167 -1.80 -1.51 -9.68
N HIS A 168 -1.64 -2.79 -9.45
CA HIS A 168 -0.36 -3.38 -9.08
C HIS A 168 0.17 -4.21 -10.24
N ARG A 169 1.44 -4.06 -10.59
CA ARG A 169 2.12 -4.70 -11.71
C ARG A 169 3.18 -5.65 -11.18
N THR A 170 3.03 -6.93 -11.43
CA THR A 170 4.08 -7.94 -11.20
C THR A 170 4.73 -8.24 -12.55
N PHE A 171 5.91 -7.67 -12.80
CA PHE A 171 6.65 -7.87 -14.04
C PHE A 171 7.19 -9.29 -14.10
N LEU A 172 7.04 -9.92 -15.28
CA LEU A 172 7.40 -11.31 -15.52
C LEU A 172 8.61 -11.42 -16.45
N SER A 173 9.35 -12.51 -16.31
CA SER A 173 10.39 -12.88 -17.28
C SER A 173 9.75 -13.25 -18.62
N GLN A 174 10.38 -12.89 -19.73
CA GLN A 174 9.91 -13.24 -21.07
C GLN A 174 10.03 -14.74 -21.34
N ASP A 175 11.08 -15.36 -20.81
CA ASP A 175 11.48 -16.74 -21.16
C ASP A 175 11.11 -17.77 -20.09
N ARG A 176 10.72 -17.33 -18.90
CA ARG A 176 10.54 -18.22 -17.75
C ARG A 176 9.30 -17.81 -16.94
N HIS A 177 8.59 -18.77 -16.44
CA HIS A 177 7.38 -18.60 -15.61
C HIS A 177 7.73 -18.07 -14.19
N ARG A 178 8.48 -16.96 -14.14
CA ARG A 178 8.95 -16.30 -12.91
C ARG A 178 8.86 -14.77 -13.02
N LYS A 179 9.04 -14.11 -11.89
CA LYS A 179 9.19 -12.64 -11.87
C LYS A 179 10.41 -12.22 -12.72
N ALA A 180 10.33 -11.03 -13.28
CA ALA A 180 11.45 -10.43 -14.01
C ALA A 180 12.64 -10.21 -13.06
N ASP A 181 13.84 -10.36 -13.61
CA ASP A 181 15.10 -10.29 -12.87
C ASP A 181 15.63 -8.85 -12.84
N PHE A 182 15.04 -8.03 -11.97
CA PHE A 182 15.52 -6.69 -11.63
C PHE A 182 14.99 -6.28 -10.25
N ASP A 183 15.60 -5.25 -9.65
CA ASP A 183 15.16 -4.73 -8.37
C ASP A 183 13.70 -4.29 -8.41
N LYS A 184 12.91 -4.75 -7.44
CA LYS A 184 11.49 -4.45 -7.26
C LYS A 184 10.63 -4.74 -8.51
N PRO A 185 10.49 -6.02 -8.91
CA PRO A 185 9.64 -6.41 -10.04
C PRO A 185 8.14 -6.25 -9.75
N LYS A 186 7.77 -5.96 -8.52
CA LYS A 186 6.40 -5.64 -8.08
C LYS A 186 6.28 -4.13 -7.88
N ARG A 187 5.32 -3.48 -8.56
CA ARG A 187 5.15 -2.01 -8.48
C ARG A 187 3.69 -1.59 -8.61
N ALA A 188 3.25 -0.77 -7.69
CA ALA A 188 1.97 -0.08 -7.82
C ALA A 188 2.04 1.06 -8.87
N LEU A 189 0.89 1.42 -9.41
CA LEU A 189 0.68 2.63 -10.21
C LEU A 189 -0.65 3.25 -9.76
N GLY A 190 -0.55 4.39 -9.13
CA GLY A 190 -1.62 5.07 -8.40
C GLY A 190 -1.43 5.00 -6.89
N SER A 191 -2.20 5.78 -6.15
CA SER A 191 -2.23 5.76 -4.68
C SER A 191 -3.07 4.59 -4.21
N LEU A 192 -2.56 3.79 -3.28
CA LEU A 192 -3.25 2.61 -2.78
C LEU A 192 -4.29 2.97 -1.69
N GLY A 193 -4.05 4.03 -0.89
CA GLY A 193 -4.96 4.44 0.19
C GLY A 193 -5.42 3.26 1.05
N GLU A 194 -6.71 3.08 1.22
CA GLU A 194 -7.35 1.99 1.98
C GLU A 194 -7.75 0.79 1.11
N ALA A 195 -7.36 0.80 -0.18
CA ALA A 195 -7.72 -0.24 -1.13
C ALA A 195 -6.81 -1.47 -1.02
N ALA A 196 -7.29 -2.60 -1.48
CA ALA A 196 -6.57 -3.86 -1.57
C ALA A 196 -6.77 -4.52 -2.94
N VAL A 197 -5.97 -5.52 -3.27
CA VAL A 197 -6.29 -6.43 -4.37
C VAL A 197 -7.35 -7.40 -3.86
N ARG A 198 -8.60 -7.18 -4.23
CA ARG A 198 -9.76 -7.96 -3.82
C ARG A 198 -9.88 -9.21 -4.69
N LEU A 199 -9.09 -10.23 -4.37
CA LEU A 199 -8.98 -11.43 -5.19
C LEU A 199 -10.28 -12.26 -5.20
N PHE A 200 -10.95 -12.34 -4.05
CA PHE A 200 -12.17 -13.11 -3.86
C PHE A 200 -13.17 -12.28 -3.04
N ALA A 201 -14.46 -12.40 -3.34
CA ALA A 201 -15.48 -11.76 -2.53
C ALA A 201 -15.53 -12.40 -1.12
N PRO A 202 -15.76 -11.63 -0.04
CA PRO A 202 -16.03 -12.19 1.29
C PRO A 202 -17.17 -13.22 1.21
N ALA A 203 -17.06 -14.32 1.96
CA ALA A 203 -18.07 -15.36 2.03
C ALA A 203 -18.29 -15.78 3.49
N ASP A 204 -19.52 -16.12 3.86
CA ASP A 204 -19.89 -16.55 5.22
C ASP A 204 -19.39 -15.57 6.30
N ALA A 205 -19.47 -14.28 6.01
CA ALA A 205 -18.96 -13.20 6.85
C ALA A 205 -17.44 -13.27 7.14
N LYS A 206 -16.69 -14.07 6.36
CA LYS A 206 -15.24 -14.29 6.49
C LYS A 206 -14.46 -13.56 5.42
N LEU A 207 -13.30 -13.06 5.81
CA LEU A 207 -12.32 -12.47 4.91
C LEU A 207 -10.91 -12.68 5.47
N GLY A 208 -9.96 -12.96 4.60
CA GLY A 208 -8.53 -12.98 4.90
C GLY A 208 -7.80 -11.77 4.36
N LEU A 209 -6.76 -11.34 5.04
CA LEU A 209 -5.74 -10.43 4.53
C LEU A 209 -4.41 -11.13 4.47
N ALA A 210 -3.67 -10.94 3.37
CA ALA A 210 -2.29 -11.40 3.23
C ALA A 210 -1.43 -10.29 2.58
N GLU A 211 -0.12 -10.34 2.75
CA GLU A 211 0.76 -9.28 2.24
C GLU A 211 0.76 -9.25 0.71
N GLY A 212 1.02 -10.36 0.07
CA GLY A 212 1.17 -10.48 -1.37
C GLY A 212 -0.02 -11.15 -2.05
N ILE A 213 -0.11 -10.97 -3.38
CA ILE A 213 -1.11 -11.65 -4.22
C ILE A 213 -0.93 -13.17 -4.15
N GLU A 214 0.32 -13.62 -4.24
CA GLU A 214 0.67 -15.03 -4.18
C GLU A 214 0.32 -15.64 -2.81
N SER A 215 0.65 -14.94 -1.71
CA SER A 215 0.31 -15.37 -0.34
C SER A 215 -1.20 -15.44 -0.13
N ALA A 216 -1.96 -14.43 -0.59
CA ALA A 216 -3.43 -14.42 -0.47
C ALA A 216 -4.10 -15.56 -1.24
N MET A 217 -3.66 -15.82 -2.48
CA MET A 217 -4.19 -16.90 -3.30
C MET A 217 -3.80 -18.28 -2.74
N SER A 218 -2.62 -18.42 -2.16
CA SER A 218 -2.15 -19.65 -1.51
C SER A 218 -2.91 -19.94 -0.22
N ALA A 219 -3.13 -18.91 0.61
CA ALA A 219 -3.96 -19.05 1.81
C ALA A 219 -5.38 -19.48 1.46
N TYR A 220 -5.98 -18.89 0.42
CA TYR A 220 -7.29 -19.33 -0.09
C TYR A 220 -7.26 -20.81 -0.55
N ALA A 221 -6.24 -21.22 -1.30
CA ALA A 221 -6.12 -22.61 -1.78
C ALA A 221 -6.00 -23.63 -0.64
N LEU A 222 -5.33 -23.25 0.46
CA LEU A 222 -5.13 -24.12 1.62
C LEU A 222 -6.32 -24.14 2.59
N THR A 223 -7.03 -23.03 2.71
CA THR A 223 -8.04 -22.85 3.79
C THR A 223 -9.48 -22.70 3.30
N GLY A 224 -9.69 -22.38 2.01
CA GLY A 224 -10.99 -22.04 1.47
C GLY A 224 -11.49 -20.63 1.88
N ILE A 225 -10.75 -19.90 2.72
CA ILE A 225 -11.16 -18.57 3.20
C ILE A 225 -10.83 -17.53 2.12
N PRO A 226 -11.82 -16.75 1.61
CA PRO A 226 -11.56 -15.66 0.68
C PRO A 226 -10.51 -14.70 1.22
N ALA A 227 -9.53 -14.31 0.40
CA ALA A 227 -8.46 -13.45 0.86
C ALA A 227 -8.17 -12.30 -0.10
N TRP A 228 -7.74 -11.14 0.45
CA TRP A 228 -7.28 -9.97 -0.26
C TRP A 228 -5.79 -9.76 -0.02
N ALA A 229 -5.09 -9.14 -0.99
CA ALA A 229 -3.71 -8.76 -0.82
C ALA A 229 -3.59 -7.28 -0.45
N THR A 230 -2.89 -7.00 0.65
CA THR A 230 -2.65 -5.64 1.16
C THR A 230 -1.58 -4.90 0.36
N LEU A 231 -0.65 -5.63 -0.29
CA LEU A 231 0.50 -5.14 -1.05
C LEU A 231 1.60 -4.50 -0.18
N GLY A 232 1.81 -5.03 0.98
CA GLY A 232 2.84 -4.68 1.94
C GLY A 232 2.37 -4.90 3.38
N ASN A 233 3.28 -5.28 4.27
CA ASN A 233 2.98 -5.54 5.67
C ASN A 233 2.57 -4.24 6.42
N GLU A 234 3.11 -3.09 6.01
CA GLU A 234 2.75 -1.77 6.54
C GLU A 234 1.31 -1.37 6.24
N ARG A 235 0.64 -2.10 5.33
CA ARG A 235 -0.72 -1.79 4.89
C ARG A 235 -1.80 -2.62 5.57
N PHE A 236 -1.44 -3.58 6.40
CA PHE A 236 -2.41 -4.44 7.06
C PHE A 236 -3.45 -3.65 7.88
N GLY A 237 -3.07 -2.63 8.60
CA GLY A 237 -4.01 -1.78 9.34
C GLY A 237 -4.73 -0.70 8.52
N LEU A 238 -4.48 -0.59 7.20
CA LEU A 238 -5.02 0.48 6.37
C LEU A 238 -6.16 0.06 5.44
N VAL A 239 -6.32 -1.25 5.19
CA VAL A 239 -7.31 -1.76 4.23
C VAL A 239 -8.73 -1.59 4.77
N SER A 240 -9.61 -1.00 3.96
CA SER A 240 -11.03 -0.88 4.31
C SER A 240 -11.71 -2.25 4.26
N ILE A 241 -12.19 -2.73 5.41
CA ILE A 241 -12.86 -4.02 5.57
C ILE A 241 -14.37 -3.80 5.67
N PRO A 242 -15.19 -4.45 4.83
CA PRO A 242 -16.65 -4.33 4.87
C PRO A 242 -17.22 -4.67 6.26
N ASP A 243 -18.29 -3.98 6.63
CA ASP A 243 -18.96 -4.20 7.91
C ASP A 243 -19.59 -5.57 8.04
N SER A 244 -19.95 -6.20 6.93
CA SER A 244 -20.47 -7.57 6.87
C SER A 244 -19.43 -8.63 7.26
N VAL A 245 -18.12 -8.28 7.31
CA VAL A 245 -17.07 -9.20 7.74
C VAL A 245 -17.00 -9.20 9.26
N THR A 246 -17.45 -10.29 9.88
CA THR A 246 -17.37 -10.50 11.34
C THR A 246 -16.26 -11.45 11.74
N GLU A 247 -15.67 -12.19 10.80
CA GLU A 247 -14.53 -13.07 11.02
C GLU A 247 -13.40 -12.68 10.08
N LEU A 248 -12.35 -12.04 10.63
CA LEU A 248 -11.19 -11.56 9.88
C LEU A 248 -9.98 -12.46 10.15
N HIS A 249 -9.39 -13.01 9.08
CA HIS A 249 -8.19 -13.84 9.15
C HIS A 249 -6.96 -13.07 8.66
N LEU A 250 -5.93 -12.97 9.48
CA LEU A 250 -4.66 -12.36 9.14
C LEU A 250 -3.69 -13.47 8.72
N PHE A 251 -3.52 -13.65 7.42
CA PHE A 251 -2.55 -14.58 6.82
C PHE A 251 -1.21 -13.88 6.68
N VAL A 252 -0.52 -13.69 7.81
CA VAL A 252 0.77 -13.01 7.85
C VAL A 252 1.91 -13.97 7.56
N ASP A 253 3.01 -13.46 7.01
CA ASP A 253 4.22 -14.24 6.83
C ASP A 253 4.84 -14.55 8.21
N TYR A 254 5.59 -15.63 8.34
CA TYR A 254 6.14 -16.03 9.64
C TYR A 254 7.53 -15.44 9.85
N ASP A 255 7.57 -14.11 9.92
CA ASP A 255 8.77 -13.30 10.18
C ASP A 255 8.43 -12.06 11.04
N ASP A 256 9.42 -11.23 11.29
CA ASP A 256 9.25 -10.01 12.11
C ASP A 256 8.31 -8.99 11.42
N GLY A 257 8.29 -8.95 10.08
CA GLY A 257 7.34 -8.14 9.32
C GLY A 257 5.90 -8.56 9.51
N GLY A 258 5.65 -9.88 9.56
CA GLY A 258 4.36 -10.46 9.87
C GLY A 258 3.89 -10.17 11.30
N ASP A 259 4.80 -10.15 12.27
CA ASP A 259 4.48 -9.77 13.66
C ASP A 259 4.03 -8.31 13.74
N LEU A 260 4.71 -7.39 13.07
CA LEU A 260 4.29 -5.98 12.95
C LEU A 260 2.95 -5.81 12.21
N ALA A 261 2.68 -6.64 11.21
CA ALA A 261 1.40 -6.64 10.50
C ALA A 261 0.24 -7.04 11.43
N VAL A 262 0.45 -8.01 12.32
CA VAL A 262 -0.53 -8.40 13.36
C VAL A 262 -0.83 -7.22 14.28
N GLU A 263 0.17 -6.57 14.83
CA GLU A 263 0.01 -5.43 15.75
C GLU A 263 -0.83 -4.32 15.10
N ARG A 264 -0.48 -3.93 13.88
CA ARG A 264 -1.21 -2.91 13.10
C ARG A 264 -2.66 -3.30 12.86
N SER A 265 -2.91 -4.58 12.53
CA SER A 265 -4.25 -5.10 12.25
C SER A 265 -5.11 -5.14 13.50
N LEU A 266 -4.59 -5.59 14.62
CA LEU A 266 -5.33 -5.67 15.88
C LEU A 266 -5.78 -4.27 16.31
N SER A 267 -4.89 -3.28 16.25
CA SER A 267 -5.21 -1.89 16.58
C SER A 267 -6.29 -1.30 15.65
N ALA A 268 -6.22 -1.59 14.34
CA ALA A 268 -7.10 -0.97 13.34
C ALA A 268 -8.47 -1.66 13.22
N TYR A 269 -8.52 -2.99 13.40
CA TYR A 269 -9.72 -3.78 13.06
C TYR A 269 -10.48 -4.32 14.27
N ALA A 270 -9.96 -4.17 15.49
CA ALA A 270 -10.69 -4.55 16.70
C ALA A 270 -11.96 -3.72 16.84
N ARG A 271 -13.11 -4.39 16.82
CA ARG A 271 -14.42 -3.79 17.04
C ARG A 271 -15.41 -4.81 17.60
N LYS A 272 -16.47 -4.31 18.23
CA LYS A 272 -17.55 -5.19 18.73
C LYS A 272 -18.16 -5.99 17.57
N GLY A 273 -18.25 -7.30 17.74
CA GLY A 273 -18.84 -8.22 16.75
C GLY A 273 -17.88 -8.66 15.65
N ARG A 274 -16.58 -8.33 15.73
CA ARG A 274 -15.57 -8.90 14.83
C ARG A 274 -14.54 -9.71 15.61
N THR A 275 -14.35 -10.96 15.17
CA THR A 275 -13.28 -11.83 15.65
C THR A 275 -12.10 -11.76 14.69
N ILE A 276 -10.88 -11.68 15.23
CA ILE A 276 -9.65 -11.65 14.43
C ILE A 276 -8.85 -12.91 14.73
N HIS A 277 -8.49 -13.65 13.67
CA HIS A 277 -7.70 -14.86 13.72
C HIS A 277 -6.33 -14.62 13.08
N VAL A 278 -5.26 -14.77 13.84
CA VAL A 278 -3.90 -14.71 13.30
C VAL A 278 -3.51 -16.11 12.83
N ARG A 279 -3.04 -16.21 11.59
CA ARG A 279 -2.59 -17.45 10.96
C ARG A 279 -1.20 -17.22 10.34
N LYS A 280 -0.28 -18.14 10.60
CA LYS A 280 1.08 -18.16 10.09
C LYS A 280 1.38 -19.48 9.39
N PRO A 281 2.31 -19.49 8.41
CA PRO A 281 2.89 -20.74 7.89
C PRO A 281 3.49 -21.59 9.00
N SER A 282 3.73 -22.86 8.72
CA SER A 282 4.25 -23.81 9.72
C SER A 282 5.73 -23.60 10.06
N VAL A 283 6.49 -22.96 9.18
CA VAL A 283 7.94 -22.79 9.33
C VAL A 283 8.29 -21.30 9.40
N ARG A 284 9.09 -20.88 10.39
CA ARG A 284 9.58 -19.49 10.49
C ARG A 284 10.46 -19.13 9.28
N GLY A 285 10.31 -17.92 8.79
CA GLY A 285 11.02 -17.42 7.60
C GLY A 285 10.35 -17.78 6.28
N THR A 286 9.11 -18.33 6.30
CA THR A 286 8.36 -18.70 5.08
C THR A 286 7.08 -17.86 4.94
N ASP A 287 6.62 -17.76 3.69
CA ASP A 287 5.35 -17.15 3.33
C ASP A 287 4.25 -18.22 3.05
N TRP A 288 3.00 -17.78 2.82
CA TRP A 288 1.88 -18.69 2.53
C TRP A 288 2.04 -19.43 1.20
N ASN A 289 2.82 -18.92 0.27
CA ASN A 289 3.07 -19.64 -0.96
C ASN A 289 4.10 -20.76 -0.76
N ASP A 290 5.07 -20.60 0.11
CA ASP A 290 5.98 -21.68 0.50
C ASP A 290 5.22 -22.80 1.21
N GLU A 291 4.26 -22.46 2.09
CA GLU A 291 3.38 -23.44 2.75
C GLU A 291 2.55 -24.25 1.73
N LEU A 292 1.96 -23.56 0.72
CA LEU A 292 1.22 -24.24 -0.35
C LEU A 292 2.12 -25.18 -1.15
N GLN A 293 3.32 -24.75 -1.53
CA GLN A 293 4.24 -25.59 -2.29
C GLN A 293 4.69 -26.80 -1.47
N ALA A 294 4.99 -26.64 -0.19
CA ALA A 294 5.33 -27.74 0.72
C ALA A 294 4.17 -28.74 0.84
N TRP A 295 2.92 -28.24 0.95
CA TRP A 295 1.73 -29.09 0.98
C TRP A 295 1.54 -29.89 -0.32
N LEU A 296 1.72 -29.25 -1.48
CA LEU A 296 1.64 -29.92 -2.80
C LEU A 296 2.73 -31.01 -2.95
N CYS A 297 3.96 -30.71 -2.50
CA CYS A 297 5.04 -31.71 -2.52
C CYS A 297 4.74 -32.93 -1.64
N ARG A 298 4.13 -32.73 -0.46
CA ARG A 298 3.69 -33.83 0.41
C ARG A 298 2.62 -34.67 -0.26
N LYS A 299 1.61 -34.05 -0.89
CA LYS A 299 0.54 -34.75 -1.60
C LYS A 299 1.01 -35.56 -2.82
N ALA A 300 2.03 -35.11 -3.52
CA ALA A 300 2.55 -35.79 -4.70
C ALA A 300 3.39 -37.06 -4.37
N LYS A 301 3.71 -37.27 -3.07
CA LYS A 301 4.48 -38.43 -2.58
C LYS A 301 3.60 -39.56 -2.02
N VAL A 302 2.30 -39.32 -1.92
CA VAL A 302 1.27 -40.27 -1.50
C VAL A 302 0.50 -40.79 -2.73
#